data_47382e6cf99d07a83d5f71c0290c66f0
#
_entry.id   47382e6cf99d07a83d5f71c0290c66f0
#
_cell.length_a   1.000
_cell.length_b   1.000
_cell.length_c   1.000
_cell.angle_alpha   90.00
_cell.angle_beta   90.00
_cell.angle_gamma   90.00
#
_symmetry.space_group_name_H-M   'P 1'
#
loop_
_entity.id
_entity.type
_entity.pdbx_description
1 polymer ?
#
loop_
_entity_poly.entity_id
_entity_poly.type
_entity_poly.pdbx_seq_one_letter_code
_entity_poly.pdbx_strand_id
1 'polypeptide(L)'
;MTAPLIEGRGLTLSFGSERVLDQVSLSIHAGEIITLIGPNGAGKSTLVKTLLGLQKPDAGDVLRKSGLRIGYVPQKLAIDQVLPMTVKRFLTLTQRASRPECEKVLDQVGAAHVIDAQMSSLSGGESQRVMLARTLLLRPELLVLDEPTQGVDVTGQAGLYRLIDDIRHEHNCAVLMISHDLHLVMAKTDQVVCFNRHVCCSGIPETVRQHPEYRSLFGLQEADAIGIYTHEHDHEHDISGHVVGGCGHDHSHDHDHGHSHAHHKHDHHTHTRNDAASQQEAVTRK
;
A
#
# COMPACT_ATOMS: atom_id res chain seq x y z
N MET A 1 -2.84 7.08 -28.93
CA MET A 1 -2.30 7.07 -27.56
C MET A 1 -2.30 8.49 -27.04
N THR A 2 -2.87 8.75 -25.87
CA THR A 2 -2.87 10.08 -25.23
C THR A 2 -1.46 10.42 -24.76
N ALA A 3 -1.08 11.71 -24.83
CA ALA A 3 0.21 12.15 -24.31
C ALA A 3 0.35 11.87 -22.80
N PRO A 4 1.53 11.46 -22.30
CA PRO A 4 1.71 11.20 -20.89
C PRO A 4 1.60 12.49 -20.05
N LEU A 5 1.15 12.35 -18.80
CA LEU A 5 1.17 13.44 -17.82
C LEU A 5 2.60 13.74 -17.37
N ILE A 6 3.37 12.66 -17.12
CA ILE A 6 4.82 12.72 -16.83
C ILE A 6 5.51 11.61 -17.60
N GLU A 7 6.69 11.92 -18.15
CA GLU A 7 7.56 10.94 -18.78
C GLU A 7 9.00 11.18 -18.34
N GLY A 8 9.60 10.18 -17.71
CA GLY A 8 11.05 10.10 -17.44
C GLY A 8 11.74 9.29 -18.54
N ARG A 9 12.84 9.79 -19.08
CA ARG A 9 13.62 9.15 -20.15
C ARG A 9 15.06 8.97 -19.73
N GLY A 10 15.52 7.73 -19.59
CA GLY A 10 16.92 7.40 -19.31
C GLY A 10 17.47 8.06 -18.04
N LEU A 11 16.63 8.20 -17.00
CA LEU A 11 16.99 8.90 -15.76
C LEU A 11 18.12 8.16 -15.04
N THR A 12 19.21 8.88 -14.80
CA THR A 12 20.36 8.39 -14.03
C THR A 12 20.64 9.37 -12.91
N LEU A 13 20.86 8.83 -11.69
CA LEU A 13 21.16 9.64 -10.51
C LEU A 13 22.06 8.87 -9.55
N SER A 14 23.07 9.53 -9.02
CA SER A 14 24.00 8.98 -8.03
C SER A 14 24.09 9.89 -6.80
N PHE A 15 24.31 9.30 -5.62
CA PHE A 15 24.70 10.02 -4.41
C PHE A 15 26.12 9.58 -4.04
N GLY A 16 27.09 10.47 -4.25
CA GLY A 16 28.51 10.12 -4.15
C GLY A 16 28.89 9.02 -5.16
N SER A 17 29.39 7.90 -4.68
CA SER A 17 29.74 6.75 -5.54
C SER A 17 28.56 5.78 -5.80
N GLU A 18 27.43 5.95 -5.10
CA GLU A 18 26.31 5.04 -5.21
C GLU A 18 25.31 5.49 -6.27
N ARG A 19 25.14 4.67 -7.33
CA ARG A 19 24.11 4.87 -8.35
C ARG A 19 22.76 4.38 -7.82
N VAL A 20 21.79 5.28 -7.73
CA VAL A 20 20.45 5.03 -7.20
C VAL A 20 19.40 4.92 -8.31
N LEU A 21 19.59 5.64 -9.43
CA LEU A 21 18.80 5.46 -10.64
C LEU A 21 19.76 5.13 -11.80
N ASP A 22 19.45 4.08 -12.55
CA ASP A 22 20.27 3.63 -13.69
C ASP A 22 19.42 3.50 -14.94
N GLN A 23 19.49 4.51 -15.83
CA GLN A 23 18.79 4.59 -17.12
C GLN A 23 17.27 4.33 -17.04
N VAL A 24 16.62 4.82 -16.01
CA VAL A 24 15.20 4.57 -15.74
C VAL A 24 14.32 5.35 -16.70
N SER A 25 13.40 4.63 -17.37
CA SER A 25 12.35 5.24 -18.18
C SER A 25 10.98 4.80 -17.66
N LEU A 26 10.07 5.77 -17.48
CA LEU A 26 8.71 5.54 -16.98
C LEU A 26 7.77 6.62 -17.52
N SER A 27 6.61 6.23 -18.04
CA SER A 27 5.56 7.13 -18.48
C SER A 27 4.30 6.94 -17.64
N ILE A 28 3.62 8.03 -17.31
CA ILE A 28 2.37 8.05 -16.53
C ILE A 28 1.31 8.72 -17.37
N HIS A 29 0.21 8.02 -17.65
CA HIS A 29 -0.91 8.51 -18.45
C HIS A 29 -2.10 8.88 -17.56
N ALA A 30 -3.04 9.63 -18.11
CA ALA A 30 -4.24 10.04 -17.37
C ALA A 30 -5.11 8.81 -17.04
N GLY A 31 -5.63 8.78 -15.81
CA GLY A 31 -6.61 7.78 -15.37
C GLY A 31 -6.06 6.41 -15.04
N GLU A 32 -4.74 6.15 -15.10
CA GLU A 32 -4.13 4.87 -14.73
C GLU A 32 -3.59 4.86 -13.30
N ILE A 33 -3.57 3.69 -12.69
CA ILE A 33 -2.88 3.41 -11.43
C ILE A 33 -1.60 2.64 -11.73
N ILE A 34 -0.46 3.28 -11.48
CA ILE A 34 0.86 2.63 -11.55
C ILE A 34 1.38 2.43 -10.15
N THR A 35 1.79 1.20 -9.82
CA THR A 35 2.45 0.92 -8.55
C THR A 35 3.89 0.49 -8.74
N LEU A 36 4.80 1.22 -8.07
CA LEU A 36 6.22 0.87 -7.95
C LEU A 36 6.41 -0.09 -6.78
N ILE A 37 6.95 -1.26 -7.04
CA ILE A 37 7.32 -2.25 -6.02
C ILE A 37 8.81 -2.52 -6.08
N GLY A 38 9.39 -3.01 -4.98
CA GLY A 38 10.82 -3.34 -4.92
C GLY A 38 11.37 -3.25 -3.50
N PRO A 39 12.59 -3.73 -3.25
CA PRO A 39 13.19 -3.76 -1.92
C PRO A 39 13.40 -2.36 -1.33
N ASN A 40 13.59 -2.29 -0.01
CA ASN A 40 13.98 -1.06 0.65
C ASN A 40 15.36 -0.60 0.15
N GLY A 41 15.53 0.69 -0.05
CA GLY A 41 16.76 1.24 -0.63
C GLY A 41 16.89 1.09 -2.16
N ALA A 42 15.92 0.48 -2.85
CA ALA A 42 15.94 0.33 -4.31
C ALA A 42 15.92 1.65 -5.11
N GLY A 43 15.63 2.79 -4.47
CA GLY A 43 15.57 4.10 -5.14
C GLY A 43 14.16 4.55 -5.54
N LYS A 44 13.08 3.85 -5.13
CA LYS A 44 11.69 4.16 -5.49
C LYS A 44 11.29 5.61 -5.16
N SER A 45 11.49 6.05 -3.91
CA SER A 45 11.18 7.43 -3.50
C SER A 45 12.08 8.45 -4.20
N THR A 46 13.32 8.08 -4.55
CA THR A 46 14.23 8.91 -5.34
C THR A 46 13.70 9.09 -6.76
N LEU A 47 13.24 8.01 -7.40
CA LEU A 47 12.60 8.09 -8.72
C LEU A 47 11.37 9.01 -8.68
N VAL A 48 10.48 8.84 -7.69
CA VAL A 48 9.31 9.70 -7.51
C VAL A 48 9.74 11.17 -7.35
N LYS A 49 10.68 11.47 -6.47
CA LYS A 49 11.19 12.84 -6.28
C LYS A 49 11.79 13.42 -7.57
N THR A 50 12.46 12.59 -8.37
CA THR A 50 13.03 13.00 -9.67
C THR A 50 11.90 13.32 -10.66
N LEU A 51 10.89 12.45 -10.79
CA LEU A 51 9.73 12.69 -11.64
C LEU A 51 8.96 13.96 -11.21
N LEU A 52 8.87 14.24 -9.91
CA LEU A 52 8.24 15.46 -9.37
C LEU A 52 9.11 16.74 -9.54
N GLY A 53 10.39 16.60 -9.88
CA GLY A 53 11.34 17.71 -9.98
C GLY A 53 11.87 18.23 -8.65
N LEU A 54 11.67 17.43 -7.60
CA LEU A 54 12.23 17.69 -6.27
C LEU A 54 13.70 17.27 -6.19
N GLN A 55 14.13 16.41 -7.12
CA GLN A 55 15.50 15.93 -7.27
C GLN A 55 15.89 16.04 -8.75
N LYS A 56 17.03 16.66 -9.05
CA LYS A 56 17.56 16.74 -10.42
C LYS A 56 18.33 15.47 -10.76
N PRO A 57 18.08 14.79 -11.90
CA PRO A 57 18.90 13.67 -12.35
C PRO A 57 20.25 14.14 -12.86
N ASP A 58 21.27 13.26 -12.84
CA ASP A 58 22.60 13.50 -13.41
C ASP A 58 22.55 13.40 -14.95
N ALA A 59 21.69 12.50 -15.48
CA ALA A 59 21.45 12.35 -16.91
C ALA A 59 19.99 11.90 -17.15
N GLY A 60 19.54 12.09 -18.40
CA GLY A 60 18.15 11.87 -18.81
C GLY A 60 17.26 13.08 -18.55
N ASP A 61 16.03 13.01 -19.03
CA ASP A 61 15.08 14.12 -19.01
C ASP A 61 13.75 13.72 -18.37
N VAL A 62 13.10 14.69 -17.72
CA VAL A 62 11.72 14.55 -17.24
C VAL A 62 10.83 15.53 -17.97
N LEU A 63 9.91 15.02 -18.77
CA LEU A 63 8.89 15.78 -19.46
C LEU A 63 7.59 15.76 -18.64
N ARG A 64 6.97 16.92 -18.45
CA ARG A 64 5.71 17.08 -17.73
C ARG A 64 4.72 17.85 -18.58
N LYS A 65 3.45 17.44 -18.52
CA LYS A 65 2.34 18.23 -19.08
C LYS A 65 2.38 19.66 -18.50
N SER A 66 2.26 20.66 -19.33
CA SER A 66 2.20 22.06 -18.87
C SER A 66 1.00 22.29 -17.95
N GLY A 67 1.23 22.95 -16.80
CA GLY A 67 0.18 23.22 -15.82
C GLY A 67 -0.33 21.97 -15.06
N LEU A 68 0.39 20.85 -15.11
CA LEU A 68 0.01 19.61 -14.40
C LEU A 68 -0.15 19.86 -12.90
N ARG A 69 -1.33 19.59 -12.36
CA ARG A 69 -1.60 19.65 -10.93
C ARG A 69 -1.29 18.30 -10.31
N ILE A 70 -0.33 18.29 -9.39
CA ILE A 70 0.17 17.08 -8.72
C ILE A 70 -0.15 17.17 -7.24
N GLY A 71 -0.82 16.14 -6.70
CA GLY A 71 -0.96 15.91 -5.27
C GLY A 71 0.10 14.91 -4.82
N TYR A 72 0.96 15.29 -3.86
CA TYR A 72 2.00 14.39 -3.33
C TYR A 72 1.79 14.13 -1.84
N VAL A 73 1.67 12.86 -1.50
CA VAL A 73 1.64 12.35 -0.12
C VAL A 73 2.96 11.63 0.14
N PRO A 74 3.89 12.22 0.92
CA PRO A 74 5.16 11.59 1.25
C PRO A 74 4.97 10.47 2.29
N GLN A 75 5.91 9.53 2.35
CA GLN A 75 5.93 8.43 3.31
C GLN A 75 5.84 8.90 4.77
N LYS A 76 6.53 9.98 5.10
CA LYS A 76 6.53 10.59 6.43
C LYS A 76 6.30 12.09 6.32
N LEU A 77 5.38 12.56 7.14
CA LEU A 77 5.18 13.98 7.32
C LEU A 77 6.05 14.44 8.51
N ALA A 78 7.10 15.19 8.22
CA ALA A 78 7.94 15.79 9.26
C ALA A 78 7.26 17.06 9.82
N ILE A 79 6.24 16.87 10.66
CA ILE A 79 5.71 17.96 11.50
C ILE A 79 6.34 17.81 12.89
N ASP A 80 6.99 18.88 13.35
CA ASP A 80 7.46 18.92 14.72
C ASP A 80 6.27 18.82 15.67
N GLN A 81 6.31 17.82 16.56
CA GLN A 81 5.23 17.57 17.53
C GLN A 81 5.00 18.75 18.47
N VAL A 82 6.00 19.60 18.65
CA VAL A 82 5.90 20.83 19.46
C VAL A 82 5.11 21.92 18.75
N LEU A 83 4.95 21.83 17.41
CA LEU A 83 4.23 22.86 16.67
C LEU A 83 2.71 22.67 16.82
N PRO A 84 1.98 23.61 17.48
CA PRO A 84 0.52 23.52 17.59
C PRO A 84 -0.11 23.75 16.21
N MET A 85 -0.48 22.66 15.54
CA MET A 85 -1.06 22.71 14.20
C MET A 85 -2.36 21.92 14.16
N THR A 86 -3.48 22.59 13.95
CA THR A 86 -4.76 21.91 13.72
C THR A 86 -4.83 21.35 12.31
N VAL A 87 -5.67 20.32 12.09
CA VAL A 87 -5.95 19.75 10.77
C VAL A 87 -6.38 20.84 9.78
N LYS A 88 -7.33 21.70 10.17
CA LYS A 88 -7.75 22.84 9.32
C LYS A 88 -6.56 23.72 8.91
N ARG A 89 -5.68 24.07 9.86
CA ARG A 89 -4.47 24.87 9.56
C ARG A 89 -3.54 24.14 8.60
N PHE A 90 -3.32 22.84 8.81
CA PHE A 90 -2.49 22.01 7.93
C PHE A 90 -3.04 21.95 6.49
N LEU A 91 -4.35 21.77 6.31
CA LEU A 91 -4.99 21.76 4.99
C LEU A 91 -4.77 23.08 4.23
N THR A 92 -4.77 24.19 4.94
CA THR A 92 -4.66 25.56 4.35
C THR A 92 -3.25 26.12 4.26
N LEU A 93 -2.20 25.34 4.56
CA LEU A 93 -0.81 25.82 4.52
C LEU A 93 -0.34 26.21 3.11
N THR A 94 -0.74 25.45 2.10
CA THR A 94 -0.23 25.63 0.72
C THR A 94 -1.23 26.31 -0.19
N GLN A 95 -2.49 26.37 0.20
CA GLN A 95 -3.52 27.04 -0.58
C GLN A 95 -4.62 27.59 0.35
N ARG A 96 -5.29 28.63 -0.11
CA ARG A 96 -6.46 29.17 0.59
C ARG A 96 -7.65 28.24 0.35
N ALA A 97 -8.28 27.79 1.41
CA ALA A 97 -9.55 27.05 1.38
C ALA A 97 -10.43 27.51 2.54
N SER A 98 -11.69 27.63 2.29
CA SER A 98 -12.71 27.92 3.31
C SER A 98 -12.94 26.68 4.20
N ARG A 99 -13.57 26.88 5.37
CA ARG A 99 -13.92 25.77 6.27
C ARG A 99 -14.82 24.73 5.57
N PRO A 100 -15.88 25.11 4.84
CA PRO A 100 -16.71 24.14 4.10
C PRO A 100 -15.94 23.34 3.04
N GLU A 101 -14.97 23.94 2.34
CA GLU A 101 -14.12 23.21 1.40
C GLU A 101 -13.21 22.20 2.10
N CYS A 102 -12.65 22.56 3.28
CA CYS A 102 -11.88 21.64 4.08
C CYS A 102 -12.74 20.48 4.61
N GLU A 103 -13.94 20.78 5.11
CA GLU A 103 -14.90 19.77 5.60
C GLU A 103 -15.29 18.81 4.46
N LYS A 104 -15.57 19.33 3.27
CA LYS A 104 -15.90 18.50 2.11
C LYS A 104 -14.82 17.50 1.75
N VAL A 105 -13.55 17.91 1.65
CA VAL A 105 -12.47 16.98 1.30
C VAL A 105 -12.15 16.02 2.45
N LEU A 106 -12.33 16.43 3.71
CA LEU A 106 -12.20 15.55 4.86
C LEU A 106 -13.32 14.51 4.90
N ASP A 107 -14.53 14.86 4.52
CA ASP A 107 -15.66 13.94 4.42
C ASP A 107 -15.42 12.89 3.33
N GLN A 108 -14.92 13.30 2.16
CA GLN A 108 -14.53 12.38 1.07
C GLN A 108 -13.53 11.30 1.52
N VAL A 109 -12.62 11.67 2.42
CA VAL A 109 -11.62 10.69 2.95
C VAL A 109 -12.06 10.03 4.27
N GLY A 110 -13.27 10.32 4.79
CA GLY A 110 -13.79 9.77 6.04
C GLY A 110 -13.06 10.29 7.28
N ALA A 111 -12.60 11.56 7.27
CA ALA A 111 -11.88 12.22 8.36
C ALA A 111 -12.49 13.55 8.79
N ALA A 112 -13.78 13.80 8.52
CA ALA A 112 -14.45 15.07 8.85
C ALA A 112 -14.42 15.40 10.35
N HIS A 113 -14.46 14.37 11.20
CA HIS A 113 -14.49 14.48 12.66
C HIS A 113 -13.22 15.09 13.28
N VAL A 114 -12.08 15.08 12.55
CA VAL A 114 -10.79 15.58 13.06
C VAL A 114 -10.42 16.99 12.62
N ILE A 115 -11.30 17.75 11.96
CA ILE A 115 -10.98 19.06 11.36
C ILE A 115 -10.36 20.06 12.37
N ASP A 116 -10.80 20.05 13.62
CA ASP A 116 -10.31 20.93 14.67
C ASP A 116 -9.27 20.25 15.59
N ALA A 117 -8.97 18.96 15.37
CA ALA A 117 -7.97 18.21 16.13
C ALA A 117 -6.54 18.69 15.81
N GLN A 118 -5.60 18.45 16.73
CA GLN A 118 -4.18 18.69 16.50
C GLN A 118 -3.61 17.58 15.61
N MET A 119 -2.74 17.93 14.66
CA MET A 119 -2.05 16.95 13.82
C MET A 119 -1.27 15.91 14.63
N SER A 120 -0.70 16.33 15.79
CA SER A 120 0.07 15.46 16.69
C SER A 120 -0.79 14.44 17.45
N SER A 121 -2.12 14.63 17.52
CA SER A 121 -3.04 13.72 18.22
C SER A 121 -3.71 12.70 17.31
N LEU A 122 -3.46 12.76 15.99
CA LEU A 122 -4.07 11.86 15.01
C LEU A 122 -3.46 10.46 15.08
N SER A 123 -4.30 9.45 14.88
CA SER A 123 -3.83 8.09 14.56
C SER A 123 -3.11 8.06 13.20
N GLY A 124 -2.34 7.01 12.93
CA GLY A 124 -1.66 6.84 11.64
C GLY A 124 -2.64 6.89 10.46
N GLY A 125 -3.77 6.20 10.57
CA GLY A 125 -4.81 6.18 9.54
C GLY A 125 -5.48 7.55 9.33
N GLU A 126 -5.81 8.27 10.40
CA GLU A 126 -6.35 9.63 10.31
C GLU A 126 -5.35 10.61 9.68
N SER A 127 -4.07 10.51 10.05
CA SER A 127 -3.01 11.33 9.48
C SER A 127 -2.87 11.09 7.97
N GLN A 128 -2.91 9.84 7.52
CA GLN A 128 -2.87 9.49 6.09
C GLN A 128 -4.09 10.06 5.35
N ARG A 129 -5.29 9.92 5.90
CA ARG A 129 -6.53 10.49 5.33
C ARG A 129 -6.47 12.01 5.25
N VAL A 130 -5.98 12.70 6.28
CA VAL A 130 -5.79 14.16 6.29
C VAL A 130 -4.77 14.61 5.25
N MET A 131 -3.64 13.88 5.09
CA MET A 131 -2.67 14.16 4.03
C MET A 131 -3.29 14.00 2.64
N LEU A 132 -4.10 12.96 2.44
CA LEU A 132 -4.82 12.74 1.19
C LEU A 132 -5.83 13.87 0.93
N ALA A 133 -6.66 14.25 1.94
CA ALA A 133 -7.59 15.39 1.84
C ALA A 133 -6.89 16.68 1.40
N ARG A 134 -5.70 16.95 1.94
CA ARG A 134 -4.91 18.13 1.54
C ARG A 134 -4.56 18.11 0.05
N THR A 135 -4.23 16.95 -0.51
CA THR A 135 -3.93 16.84 -1.94
C THR A 135 -5.18 17.04 -2.81
N LEU A 136 -6.35 16.60 -2.33
CA LEU A 136 -7.62 16.75 -3.06
C LEU A 136 -8.06 18.20 -3.21
N LEU A 137 -7.71 19.07 -2.26
CA LEU A 137 -7.93 20.51 -2.39
C LEU A 137 -7.26 21.10 -3.65
N LEU A 138 -6.17 20.53 -4.14
CA LEU A 138 -5.47 20.95 -5.36
C LEU A 138 -6.21 20.49 -6.64
N ARG A 139 -7.23 19.61 -6.52
CA ARG A 139 -7.87 18.92 -7.65
C ARG A 139 -6.83 18.33 -8.59
N PRO A 140 -6.03 17.36 -8.13
CA PRO A 140 -4.87 16.85 -8.84
C PRO A 140 -5.29 16.10 -10.11
N GLU A 141 -4.46 16.19 -11.15
CA GLU A 141 -4.54 15.34 -12.35
C GLU A 141 -3.65 14.09 -12.17
N LEU A 142 -2.68 14.19 -11.25
CA LEU A 142 -1.83 13.07 -10.83
C LEU A 142 -1.70 13.08 -9.31
N LEU A 143 -2.07 11.98 -8.69
CA LEU A 143 -1.88 11.71 -7.26
C LEU A 143 -0.66 10.82 -7.09
N VAL A 144 0.31 11.24 -6.27
CA VAL A 144 1.53 10.49 -5.98
C VAL A 144 1.56 10.13 -4.51
N LEU A 145 1.64 8.84 -4.21
CA LEU A 145 1.53 8.28 -2.87
C LEU A 145 2.78 7.45 -2.55
N ASP A 146 3.56 7.90 -1.58
CA ASP A 146 4.78 7.19 -1.15
C ASP A 146 4.47 6.39 0.12
N GLU A 147 4.26 5.08 -0.02
CA GLU A 147 3.88 4.14 1.04
C GLU A 147 2.66 4.59 1.89
N PRO A 148 1.50 4.82 1.27
CA PRO A 148 0.35 5.45 1.94
C PRO A 148 -0.25 4.60 3.06
N THR A 149 0.05 3.30 3.13
CA THR A 149 -0.45 2.37 4.15
C THR A 149 0.49 2.23 5.35
N GLN A 150 1.65 2.91 5.35
CA GLN A 150 2.58 2.82 6.45
C GLN A 150 1.98 3.37 7.75
N GLY A 151 2.00 2.56 8.81
CA GLY A 151 1.42 2.93 10.12
C GLY A 151 -0.11 2.81 10.20
N VAL A 152 -0.73 2.23 9.17
CA VAL A 152 -2.17 1.90 9.15
C VAL A 152 -2.33 0.41 9.45
N ASP A 153 -3.30 0.04 10.28
CA ASP A 153 -3.62 -1.35 10.57
C ASP A 153 -4.19 -2.08 9.34
N VAL A 154 -4.12 -3.42 9.32
CA VAL A 154 -4.47 -4.24 8.15
C VAL A 154 -5.90 -3.95 7.64
N THR A 155 -6.86 -3.76 8.55
CA THR A 155 -8.24 -3.43 8.16
C THR A 155 -8.35 -2.06 7.50
N GLY A 156 -7.63 -1.08 8.02
CA GLY A 156 -7.56 0.29 7.48
C GLY A 156 -6.85 0.36 6.13
N GLN A 157 -5.85 -0.51 5.89
CA GLN A 157 -5.13 -0.55 4.61
C GLN A 157 -6.07 -0.87 3.44
N ALA A 158 -6.90 -1.92 3.55
CA ALA A 158 -7.88 -2.27 2.51
C ALA A 158 -8.90 -1.14 2.27
N GLY A 159 -9.29 -0.42 3.34
CA GLY A 159 -10.15 0.77 3.24
C GLY A 159 -9.47 1.93 2.51
N LEU A 160 -8.15 2.13 2.74
CA LEU A 160 -7.40 3.20 2.10
C LEU A 160 -7.20 2.93 0.59
N TYR A 161 -6.94 1.69 0.18
CA TYR A 161 -6.84 1.35 -1.26
C TYR A 161 -8.17 1.53 -1.98
N ARG A 162 -9.31 1.18 -1.35
CA ARG A 162 -10.63 1.47 -1.91
C ARG A 162 -10.85 2.97 -2.07
N LEU A 163 -10.51 3.75 -1.06
CA LEU A 163 -10.62 5.20 -1.10
C LEU A 163 -9.77 5.81 -2.22
N ILE A 164 -8.55 5.32 -2.46
CA ILE A 164 -7.67 5.77 -3.56
C ILE A 164 -8.32 5.46 -4.91
N ASP A 165 -8.91 4.29 -5.08
CA ASP A 165 -9.63 3.90 -6.29
C ASP A 165 -10.87 4.79 -6.54
N ASP A 166 -11.66 5.04 -5.50
CA ASP A 166 -12.82 5.95 -5.56
C ASP A 166 -12.38 7.37 -5.98
N ILE A 167 -11.33 7.90 -5.37
CA ILE A 167 -10.75 9.20 -5.70
C ILE A 167 -10.29 9.25 -7.16
N ARG A 168 -9.61 8.21 -7.65
CA ARG A 168 -9.20 8.10 -9.06
C ARG A 168 -10.40 8.29 -9.98
N HIS A 169 -11.49 7.57 -9.72
CA HIS A 169 -12.69 7.62 -10.54
C HIS A 169 -13.43 8.97 -10.42
N GLU A 170 -13.62 9.49 -9.22
CA GLU A 170 -14.33 10.76 -8.99
C GLU A 170 -13.59 11.96 -9.58
N HIS A 171 -12.26 12.00 -9.45
CA HIS A 171 -11.45 13.11 -9.92
C HIS A 171 -10.85 12.89 -11.30
N ASN A 172 -11.05 11.71 -11.92
CA ASN A 172 -10.42 11.30 -13.17
C ASN A 172 -8.91 11.58 -13.19
N CYS A 173 -8.22 11.26 -12.08
CA CYS A 173 -6.80 11.47 -11.91
C CYS A 173 -6.01 10.17 -12.10
N ALA A 174 -4.74 10.30 -12.53
CA ALA A 174 -3.81 9.20 -12.49
C ALA A 174 -3.27 9.02 -11.07
N VAL A 175 -2.82 7.81 -10.72
CA VAL A 175 -2.19 7.49 -9.44
C VAL A 175 -0.84 6.85 -9.68
N LEU A 176 0.23 7.42 -9.10
CA LEU A 176 1.53 6.77 -8.95
C LEU A 176 1.72 6.41 -7.48
N MET A 177 1.86 5.15 -7.17
CA MET A 177 1.98 4.68 -5.80
C MET A 177 3.26 3.89 -5.58
N ILE A 178 3.93 4.09 -4.46
CA ILE A 178 4.93 3.16 -3.94
C ILE A 178 4.25 2.28 -2.89
N SER A 179 4.38 0.97 -3.02
CA SER A 179 3.87 0.03 -2.02
C SER A 179 4.77 -1.18 -1.88
N HIS A 180 4.77 -1.77 -0.69
CA HIS A 180 5.38 -3.06 -0.41
C HIS A 180 4.31 -4.15 -0.13
N ASP A 181 3.04 -3.78 -0.10
CA ASP A 181 1.93 -4.73 0.06
C ASP A 181 1.52 -5.33 -1.28
N LEU A 182 2.14 -6.45 -1.62
CA LEU A 182 1.97 -7.10 -2.92
C LEU A 182 0.54 -7.61 -3.15
N HIS A 183 -0.18 -8.03 -2.09
CA HIS A 183 -1.54 -8.54 -2.22
C HIS A 183 -2.52 -7.44 -2.67
N LEU A 184 -2.48 -6.29 -2.00
CA LEU A 184 -3.35 -5.17 -2.31
C LEU A 184 -2.98 -4.52 -3.65
N VAL A 185 -1.68 -4.43 -3.96
CA VAL A 185 -1.17 -3.93 -5.25
C VAL A 185 -1.72 -4.76 -6.40
N MET A 186 -1.61 -6.10 -6.33
CA MET A 186 -2.06 -6.99 -7.41
C MET A 186 -3.57 -6.93 -7.67
N ALA A 187 -4.38 -6.53 -6.68
CA ALA A 187 -5.82 -6.46 -6.79
C ALA A 187 -6.36 -5.12 -7.34
N LYS A 188 -5.58 -4.02 -7.28
CA LYS A 188 -6.10 -2.66 -7.47
C LYS A 188 -5.25 -1.76 -8.38
N THR A 189 -4.30 -2.33 -9.11
CA THR A 189 -3.33 -1.60 -9.93
C THR A 189 -3.50 -1.96 -11.41
N ASP A 190 -3.47 -0.98 -12.31
CA ASP A 190 -3.49 -1.21 -13.76
C ASP A 190 -2.12 -1.67 -14.25
N GLN A 191 -1.04 -1.11 -13.69
CA GLN A 191 0.34 -1.43 -14.04
C GLN A 191 1.22 -1.54 -12.80
N VAL A 192 1.98 -2.61 -12.70
CA VAL A 192 3.02 -2.81 -11.70
C VAL A 192 4.39 -2.61 -12.35
N VAL A 193 5.29 -1.90 -11.65
CA VAL A 193 6.67 -1.70 -12.06
C VAL A 193 7.60 -2.22 -10.96
N CYS A 194 8.33 -3.29 -11.25
CA CYS A 194 9.36 -3.83 -10.37
C CYS A 194 10.62 -2.97 -10.47
N PHE A 195 11.07 -2.48 -9.36
CA PHE A 195 12.13 -1.50 -9.34
C PHE A 195 13.25 -1.85 -8.36
N ASN A 196 14.47 -1.90 -8.88
CA ASN A 196 15.71 -2.02 -8.11
C ASN A 196 16.83 -1.26 -8.81
N ARG A 197 16.89 0.06 -8.57
CA ARG A 197 17.77 1.05 -9.25
C ARG A 197 17.45 1.21 -10.76
N HIS A 198 16.92 0.21 -11.40
CA HIS A 198 16.38 0.20 -12.75
C HIS A 198 15.01 -0.49 -12.77
N VAL A 199 14.31 -0.40 -13.88
CA VAL A 199 13.06 -1.14 -14.09
C VAL A 199 13.42 -2.59 -14.45
N CYS A 200 13.19 -3.52 -13.50
CA CYS A 200 13.47 -4.95 -13.69
C CYS A 200 12.38 -5.62 -14.54
N CYS A 201 11.13 -5.31 -14.26
CA CYS A 201 9.97 -5.76 -15.03
C CYS A 201 8.82 -4.77 -14.90
N SER A 202 7.90 -4.76 -15.85
CA SER A 202 6.68 -3.97 -15.80
C SER A 202 5.57 -4.60 -16.61
N GLY A 203 4.32 -4.35 -16.22
CA GLY A 203 3.14 -4.88 -16.92
C GLY A 203 1.92 -4.93 -16.01
N ILE A 204 0.87 -5.57 -16.49
CA ILE A 204 -0.31 -5.87 -15.67
C ILE A 204 0.07 -6.84 -14.53
N PRO A 205 -0.63 -6.80 -13.38
CA PRO A 205 -0.28 -7.60 -12.21
C PRO A 205 -0.04 -9.09 -12.50
N GLU A 206 -0.90 -9.72 -13.30
CA GLU A 206 -0.82 -11.14 -13.65
C GLU A 206 0.47 -11.49 -14.39
N THR A 207 0.89 -10.63 -15.32
CA THR A 207 2.12 -10.83 -16.10
C THR A 207 3.36 -10.64 -15.24
N VAL A 208 3.37 -9.59 -14.40
CA VAL A 208 4.49 -9.29 -13.50
C VAL A 208 4.72 -10.40 -12.49
N ARG A 209 3.65 -10.97 -11.93
CA ARG A 209 3.74 -12.07 -10.96
C ARG A 209 4.45 -13.32 -11.51
N GLN A 210 4.34 -13.56 -12.82
CA GLN A 210 4.99 -14.69 -13.48
C GLN A 210 6.44 -14.38 -13.91
N HIS A 211 6.87 -13.12 -13.85
CA HIS A 211 8.17 -12.69 -14.35
C HIS A 211 9.31 -13.22 -13.46
N PRO A 212 10.40 -13.77 -14.03
CA PRO A 212 11.54 -14.29 -13.24
C PRO A 212 12.16 -13.26 -12.30
N GLU A 213 12.31 -12.00 -12.74
CA GLU A 213 12.86 -10.91 -11.94
C GLU A 213 11.98 -10.59 -10.71
N TYR A 214 10.65 -10.64 -10.86
CA TYR A 214 9.74 -10.48 -9.72
C TYR A 214 9.97 -11.57 -8.67
N ARG A 215 10.07 -12.84 -9.11
CA ARG A 215 10.34 -13.97 -8.22
C ARG A 215 11.72 -13.88 -7.55
N SER A 216 12.71 -13.35 -8.26
CA SER A 216 14.06 -13.11 -7.72
C SER A 216 14.06 -12.01 -6.66
N LEU A 217 13.28 -10.93 -6.84
CA LEU A 217 13.21 -9.80 -5.91
C LEU A 217 12.46 -10.10 -4.61
N PHE A 218 11.39 -10.92 -4.67
CA PHE A 218 10.47 -11.13 -3.55
C PHE A 218 10.49 -12.56 -2.99
N GLY A 219 11.17 -13.51 -3.66
CA GLY A 219 11.23 -14.91 -3.28
C GLY A 219 10.05 -15.74 -3.75
N LEU A 220 10.27 -17.06 -3.91
CA LEU A 220 9.26 -17.99 -4.44
C LEU A 220 8.03 -18.13 -3.49
N GLN A 221 8.25 -18.11 -2.18
CA GLN A 221 7.17 -18.30 -1.20
C GLN A 221 6.18 -17.13 -1.15
N GLU A 222 6.64 -15.88 -1.26
CA GLU A 222 5.76 -14.73 -1.31
C GLU A 222 5.05 -14.60 -2.68
N ALA A 223 5.73 -14.94 -3.76
CA ALA A 223 5.15 -14.93 -5.10
C ALA A 223 3.98 -15.95 -5.25
N ASP A 224 4.11 -17.11 -4.63
CA ASP A 224 3.08 -18.18 -4.67
C ASP A 224 1.96 -17.94 -3.65
N ALA A 225 2.22 -17.34 -2.49
CA ALA A 225 1.22 -17.01 -1.48
C ALA A 225 0.14 -16.03 -2.00
N ILE A 226 0.52 -15.15 -2.92
CA ILE A 226 -0.41 -14.20 -3.58
C ILE A 226 -1.42 -14.93 -4.49
N GLY A 227 -1.10 -16.15 -4.96
CA GLY A 227 -1.95 -16.96 -5.84
C GLY A 227 -3.19 -17.56 -5.19
N ILE A 228 -3.25 -17.63 -3.87
CA ILE A 228 -4.32 -18.33 -3.14
C ILE A 228 -5.61 -17.49 -3.05
N TYR A 229 -5.54 -16.18 -3.25
CA TYR A 229 -6.68 -15.28 -3.07
C TYR A 229 -7.42 -14.87 -4.36
N THR A 230 -6.99 -15.34 -5.54
CA THR A 230 -7.72 -15.11 -6.80
C THR A 230 -8.62 -16.28 -7.17
N HIS A 231 -9.37 -16.85 -6.21
CA HIS A 231 -10.52 -17.66 -6.57
C HIS A 231 -11.70 -16.72 -6.88
N GLU A 232 -12.02 -16.60 -8.15
CA GLU A 232 -13.35 -16.16 -8.59
C GLU A 232 -14.34 -17.15 -7.99
N HIS A 233 -15.09 -16.72 -6.99
CA HIS A 233 -16.23 -17.48 -6.51
C HIS A 233 -17.36 -17.31 -7.51
N ASP A 234 -17.48 -18.25 -8.43
CA ASP A 234 -18.56 -18.33 -9.42
C ASP A 234 -19.82 -18.98 -8.82
N HIS A 235 -20.01 -18.88 -7.49
CA HIS A 235 -21.17 -19.42 -6.79
C HIS A 235 -21.57 -18.53 -5.61
N GLU A 236 -22.88 -18.33 -5.47
CA GLU A 236 -23.49 -17.64 -4.34
C GLU A 236 -23.75 -18.62 -3.19
N HIS A 237 -23.43 -18.20 -1.97
CA HIS A 237 -23.79 -18.93 -0.74
C HIS A 237 -25.08 -18.33 -0.17
N ASP A 238 -25.97 -19.18 0.33
CA ASP A 238 -27.10 -18.73 1.14
C ASP A 238 -26.62 -18.31 2.55
N ILE A 239 -27.53 -17.67 3.31
CA ILE A 239 -27.25 -17.19 4.67
C ILE A 239 -26.95 -18.34 5.67
N SER A 240 -27.04 -19.58 5.24
CA SER A 240 -26.73 -20.81 6.01
C SER A 240 -25.42 -21.45 5.55
N GLY A 241 -24.71 -20.86 4.57
CA GLY A 241 -23.41 -21.33 4.08
C GLY A 241 -23.46 -22.42 3.02
N HIS A 242 -24.64 -22.72 2.42
CA HIS A 242 -24.79 -23.69 1.33
C HIS A 242 -24.63 -23.00 -0.03
N VAL A 243 -23.96 -23.71 -0.96
CA VAL A 243 -23.76 -23.24 -2.36
C VAL A 243 -25.08 -23.34 -3.11
N VAL A 244 -25.58 -22.22 -3.63
CA VAL A 244 -26.78 -22.16 -4.46
C VAL A 244 -26.35 -22.02 -5.91
N GLY A 245 -26.47 -23.12 -6.67
CA GLY A 245 -26.20 -23.16 -8.11
C GLY A 245 -24.94 -23.97 -8.48
N GLY A 246 -25.07 -25.29 -8.52
CA GLY A 246 -24.04 -26.20 -8.98
C GLY A 246 -24.46 -26.88 -10.28
N CYS A 247 -23.63 -26.79 -11.31
CA CYS A 247 -23.70 -27.68 -12.48
C CYS A 247 -23.29 -29.08 -12.03
N GLY A 248 -24.19 -30.05 -12.22
CA GLY A 248 -23.99 -31.42 -11.81
C GLY A 248 -22.83 -32.10 -12.54
N HIS A 249 -21.90 -32.61 -11.76
CA HIS A 249 -21.07 -33.74 -12.17
C HIS A 249 -21.19 -34.83 -11.10
N ASP A 250 -21.95 -35.86 -11.48
CA ASP A 250 -22.08 -37.12 -10.79
C ASP A 250 -20.73 -37.87 -10.77
N HIS A 251 -20.13 -38.00 -9.60
CA HIS A 251 -19.06 -38.98 -9.38
C HIS A 251 -19.46 -39.85 -8.17
N SER A 252 -20.12 -40.95 -8.51
CA SER A 252 -20.31 -42.09 -7.61
C SER A 252 -18.97 -42.78 -7.35
N HIS A 253 -18.48 -42.68 -6.12
CA HIS A 253 -17.47 -43.60 -5.61
C HIS A 253 -17.97 -44.18 -4.29
N ASP A 254 -18.47 -45.44 -4.42
CA ASP A 254 -18.63 -46.38 -3.31
C ASP A 254 -17.25 -46.66 -2.68
N HIS A 255 -17.09 -46.35 -1.42
CA HIS A 255 -16.10 -46.99 -0.55
C HIS A 255 -16.73 -47.32 0.82
N ASP A 256 -17.14 -48.57 0.88
CA ASP A 256 -17.44 -49.31 2.11
C ASP A 256 -16.12 -49.54 2.89
N HIS A 257 -15.99 -48.99 4.07
CA HIS A 257 -15.03 -49.44 5.09
C HIS A 257 -15.63 -49.32 6.48
N GLY A 258 -16.19 -50.49 6.95
CA GLY A 258 -16.49 -50.72 8.34
C GLY A 258 -15.20 -50.74 9.17
N HIS A 259 -15.16 -49.97 10.24
CA HIS A 259 -14.24 -50.19 11.35
C HIS A 259 -14.95 -50.09 12.70
N SER A 260 -14.86 -51.19 13.39
CA SER A 260 -15.34 -51.51 14.75
C SER A 260 -14.66 -50.64 15.82
N HIS A 261 -15.48 -50.23 16.80
CA HIS A 261 -15.04 -49.57 18.02
C HIS A 261 -14.29 -50.55 18.96
N ALA A 262 -13.14 -50.09 19.47
CA ALA A 262 -12.54 -50.66 20.66
C ALA A 262 -12.26 -49.55 21.69
N HIS A 263 -12.91 -49.69 22.85
CA HIS A 263 -12.69 -48.84 24.02
C HIS A 263 -11.31 -49.11 24.63
N HIS A 264 -10.54 -48.03 24.91
CA HIS A 264 -9.50 -48.09 25.93
C HIS A 264 -9.68 -46.94 26.93
N LYS A 265 -9.91 -47.38 28.18
CA LYS A 265 -9.79 -46.58 29.40
C LYS A 265 -8.30 -46.43 29.69
N HIS A 266 -7.85 -45.24 30.05
CA HIS A 266 -6.63 -45.08 30.83
C HIS A 266 -6.76 -44.02 31.91
N ASP A 267 -6.15 -44.36 33.03
CA ASP A 267 -6.28 -43.90 34.38
C ASP A 267 -5.62 -42.53 34.64
N HIS A 268 -6.12 -41.93 35.71
CA HIS A 268 -5.57 -40.77 36.42
C HIS A 268 -4.16 -41.04 36.97
N HIS A 269 -3.25 -40.08 36.78
CA HIS A 269 -2.12 -39.84 37.67
C HIS A 269 -2.03 -38.38 38.06
N THR A 270 -2.33 -38.14 39.33
CA THR A 270 -1.97 -36.97 40.13
C THR A 270 -0.47 -36.95 40.41
N HIS A 271 0.18 -35.81 40.21
CA HIS A 271 1.42 -35.49 40.89
C HIS A 271 1.47 -34.04 41.40
N THR A 272 1.70 -34.02 42.66
CA THR A 272 1.91 -33.05 43.71
C THR A 272 2.85 -31.88 43.37
N ARG A 273 2.57 -30.77 44.07
CA ARG A 273 3.36 -29.56 44.31
C ARG A 273 4.78 -29.89 44.79
N ASN A 274 5.69 -28.98 44.45
CA ASN A 274 6.75 -28.57 45.36
C ASN A 274 7.11 -27.10 45.18
N ASP A 275 6.96 -26.38 46.28
CA ASP A 275 7.48 -25.04 46.58
C ASP A 275 8.99 -25.12 46.81
N ALA A 276 9.75 -24.14 46.39
CA ALA A 276 10.95 -23.69 47.09
C ALA A 276 11.34 -22.29 46.66
N ALA A 277 11.39 -21.49 47.66
CA ALA A 277 11.70 -20.09 47.79
C ALA A 277 13.21 -19.75 47.71
N SER A 278 13.47 -18.43 47.69
CA SER A 278 14.65 -17.69 48.18
C SER A 278 15.86 -17.56 47.22
N GLN A 279 16.43 -16.42 46.97
CA GLN A 279 16.97 -15.29 47.70
C GLN A 279 17.52 -14.26 46.73
N GLN A 280 17.20 -13.01 46.91
CA GLN A 280 18.03 -11.85 47.19
C GLN A 280 19.54 -11.95 46.83
N GLU A 281 20.02 -11.00 46.01
CA GLU A 281 21.03 -10.04 46.47
C GLU A 281 21.25 -8.90 45.45
N ALA A 282 21.27 -7.69 45.98
CA ALA A 282 21.63 -6.45 45.35
C ALA A 282 23.17 -6.28 45.35
N VAL A 283 23.74 -5.67 44.30
CA VAL A 283 24.98 -4.90 44.44
C VAL A 283 24.98 -3.71 43.44
N THR A 284 25.20 -2.58 44.04
CA THR A 284 25.40 -1.20 43.68
C THR A 284 26.76 -0.94 42.97
N ARG A 285 26.78 0.13 42.16
CA ARG A 285 27.90 1.02 41.76
C ARG A 285 28.89 0.54 40.65
N LYS A 286 28.90 1.23 39.54
CA LYS A 286 29.74 2.44 39.25
C LYS A 286 29.21 3.12 38.02
#